data_26e04d569761e094f44444d396a8819f
#
_entry.id   26e04d569761e094f44444d396a8819f
#
_cell.length_a   1.000
_cell.length_b   1.000
_cell.length_c   1.000
_cell.angle_alpha   90.00
_cell.angle_beta   90.00
_cell.angle_gamma   90.00
#
_symmetry.space_group_name_H-M   'P 1'
#
loop_
_entity.id
_entity.type
_entity.pdbx_description
1 polymer ?
#
loop_
_entity_poly.entity_id
_entity_poly.type
_entity_poly.pdbx_seq_one_letter_code
_entity_poly.pdbx_strand_id
1 'polypeptide(L)'
;MGTGKSSVGRLIADQLQFTFVDTDERIEERAGKSINRIFEQNGESAFREYERQIVDELGTLKRSVISTGGGLGASAENLASLKQHALVVCLWASPQIIWKRVRTQTHRPLLQGDDPKTKIRELLAVREPFYRQADVLVNTEVRSAKEVAQHVMHEFQLARQR
;
A
#
# COMPACT_ATOMS: atom_id res chain seq x y z
N MET A 1 -3.61 -1.61 -4.89
CA MET A 1 -3.17 -2.86 -5.55
C MET A 1 -2.64 -2.53 -6.94
N GLY A 2 -1.59 -3.23 -7.43
CA GLY A 2 -1.11 -3.07 -8.81
C GLY A 2 -0.48 -1.70 -9.18
N THR A 3 -0.27 -0.81 -8.24
CA THR A 3 0.31 0.52 -8.48
C THR A 3 1.84 0.57 -8.32
N GLY A 4 2.47 -0.55 -7.96
CA GLY A 4 3.93 -0.66 -7.87
C GLY A 4 4.54 -0.29 -6.51
N LYS A 5 3.76 -0.27 -5.43
CA LYS A 5 4.22 0.15 -4.09
C LYS A 5 5.48 -0.57 -3.63
N SER A 6 5.50 -1.89 -3.62
CA SER A 6 6.65 -2.67 -3.13
C SER A 6 7.88 -2.45 -4.00
N SER A 7 7.72 -2.39 -5.35
CA SER A 7 8.85 -2.13 -6.26
C SER A 7 9.43 -0.72 -6.06
N VAL A 8 8.57 0.29 -6.00
CA VAL A 8 8.98 1.68 -5.77
C VAL A 8 9.57 1.84 -4.36
N GLY A 9 8.93 1.24 -3.37
CA GLY A 9 9.38 1.32 -1.97
C GLY A 9 10.77 0.73 -1.76
N ARG A 10 11.07 -0.42 -2.38
CA ARG A 10 12.43 -1.01 -2.33
C ARG A 10 13.47 -0.09 -2.96
N LEU A 11 13.18 0.50 -4.13
CA LEU A 11 14.09 1.46 -4.77
C LEU A 11 14.38 2.69 -3.88
N ILE A 12 13.35 3.23 -3.22
CA ILE A 12 13.51 4.36 -2.31
C ILE A 12 14.33 3.94 -1.09
N ALA A 13 14.03 2.79 -0.50
CA ALA A 13 14.75 2.28 0.67
C ALA A 13 16.24 2.10 0.37
N ASP A 14 16.57 1.50 -0.76
CA ASP A 14 17.96 1.30 -1.20
C ASP A 14 18.69 2.64 -1.38
N GLN A 15 18.06 3.63 -2.02
CA GLN A 15 18.70 4.92 -2.26
C GLN A 15 18.87 5.77 -0.99
N LEU A 16 17.93 5.68 -0.05
CA LEU A 16 17.99 6.37 1.23
C LEU A 16 18.79 5.61 2.30
N GLN A 17 19.20 4.37 2.03
CA GLN A 17 19.77 3.45 3.01
C GLN A 17 18.85 3.29 4.23
N PHE A 18 17.56 3.09 3.95
CA PHE A 18 16.49 2.84 4.91
C PHE A 18 16.06 1.38 4.87
N THR A 19 15.44 0.92 5.94
CA THR A 19 14.83 -0.41 5.98
C THR A 19 13.55 -0.41 5.14
N PHE A 20 13.38 -1.40 4.27
CA PHE A 20 12.10 -1.64 3.59
C PHE A 20 11.21 -2.55 4.45
N VAL A 21 9.94 -2.16 4.61
CA VAL A 21 8.92 -2.93 5.35
C VAL A 21 7.69 -3.07 4.47
N ASP A 22 7.22 -4.30 4.26
CA ASP A 22 5.93 -4.58 3.64
C ASP A 22 4.94 -5.06 4.71
N THR A 23 3.81 -4.36 4.86
CA THR A 23 2.85 -4.69 5.93
C THR A 23 2.14 -6.01 5.67
N ASP A 24 1.96 -6.40 4.42
CA ASP A 24 1.35 -7.69 4.07
C ASP A 24 2.29 -8.84 4.49
N GLU A 25 3.61 -8.73 4.24
CA GLU A 25 4.63 -9.68 4.71
C GLU A 25 4.62 -9.76 6.26
N ARG A 26 4.56 -8.61 6.95
CA ARG A 26 4.48 -8.56 8.43
C ARG A 26 3.25 -9.26 8.98
N ILE A 27 2.09 -9.09 8.34
CA ILE A 27 0.86 -9.77 8.73
C ILE A 27 1.02 -11.28 8.58
N GLU A 28 1.56 -11.76 7.47
CA GLU A 28 1.77 -13.19 7.23
C GLU A 28 2.75 -13.82 8.25
N GLU A 29 3.84 -13.13 8.54
CA GLU A 29 4.80 -13.54 9.59
C GLU A 29 4.11 -13.67 10.95
N ARG A 30 3.33 -12.66 11.36
CA ARG A 30 2.63 -12.66 12.65
C ARG A 30 1.55 -13.73 12.73
N ALA A 31 0.80 -13.92 11.66
CA ALA A 31 -0.28 -14.89 11.60
C ALA A 31 0.23 -16.35 11.43
N GLY A 32 1.49 -16.53 11.03
CA GLY A 32 2.05 -17.84 10.68
C GLY A 32 1.39 -18.50 9.47
N LYS A 33 0.70 -17.72 8.65
CA LYS A 33 -0.04 -18.17 7.46
C LYS A 33 -0.26 -17.05 6.46
N SER A 34 -0.52 -17.42 5.21
CA SER A 34 -0.76 -16.46 4.14
C SER A 34 -2.05 -15.65 4.36
N ILE A 35 -2.10 -14.44 3.81
CA ILE A 35 -3.29 -13.58 3.82
C ILE A 35 -4.51 -14.32 3.26
N ASN A 36 -4.34 -15.10 2.19
CA ASN A 36 -5.44 -15.92 1.64
C ASN A 36 -6.03 -16.86 2.71
N ARG A 37 -5.18 -17.54 3.47
CA ARG A 37 -5.63 -18.43 4.56
C ARG A 37 -6.27 -17.68 5.72
N ILE A 38 -5.81 -16.45 6.00
CA ILE A 38 -6.47 -15.60 7.01
C ILE A 38 -7.91 -15.31 6.57
N PHE A 39 -8.12 -14.89 5.32
CA PHE A 39 -9.45 -14.62 4.78
C PHE A 39 -10.34 -15.87 4.77
N GLU A 40 -9.82 -17.01 4.34
CA GLU A 40 -10.56 -18.28 4.27
C GLU A 40 -10.97 -18.81 5.65
N GLN A 41 -10.07 -18.74 6.62
CA GLN A 41 -10.26 -19.39 7.94
C GLN A 41 -10.86 -18.44 8.98
N ASN A 42 -10.55 -17.16 8.92
CA ASN A 42 -10.86 -16.20 9.97
C ASN A 42 -11.69 -15.00 9.47
N GLY A 43 -11.83 -14.84 8.15
CA GLY A 43 -12.60 -13.75 7.54
C GLY A 43 -11.87 -12.42 7.48
N GLU A 44 -12.52 -11.43 6.86
CA GLU A 44 -11.94 -10.10 6.65
C GLU A 44 -11.71 -9.35 7.97
N SER A 45 -12.58 -9.50 8.97
CA SER A 45 -12.45 -8.83 10.27
C SER A 45 -11.16 -9.18 10.99
N ALA A 46 -10.74 -10.45 10.95
CA ALA A 46 -9.47 -10.87 11.54
C ALA A 46 -8.27 -10.26 10.81
N PHE A 47 -8.33 -10.17 9.49
CA PHE A 47 -7.30 -9.49 8.72
C PHE A 47 -7.20 -8.01 9.09
N ARG A 48 -8.33 -7.31 9.27
CA ARG A 48 -8.34 -5.89 9.70
C ARG A 48 -7.77 -5.71 11.10
N GLU A 49 -7.94 -6.69 11.99
CA GLU A 49 -7.32 -6.67 13.31
C GLU A 49 -5.79 -6.73 13.22
N TYR A 50 -5.25 -7.61 12.35
CA TYR A 50 -3.80 -7.65 12.08
C TYR A 50 -3.30 -6.32 11.48
N GLU A 51 -4.02 -5.72 10.52
CA GLU A 51 -3.66 -4.41 9.95
C GLU A 51 -3.55 -3.35 11.05
N ARG A 52 -4.51 -3.29 11.99
CA ARG A 52 -4.50 -2.31 13.10
C ARG A 52 -3.30 -2.50 14.02
N GLN A 53 -3.02 -3.74 14.43
CA GLN A 53 -1.85 -4.05 15.26
C GLN A 53 -0.53 -3.68 14.60
N ILE A 54 -0.42 -3.88 13.29
CA ILE A 54 0.76 -3.46 12.53
C ILE A 54 0.88 -1.94 12.53
N VAL A 55 -0.22 -1.19 12.31
CA VAL A 55 -0.18 0.28 12.29
C VAL A 55 0.37 0.85 13.59
N ASP A 56 -0.01 0.30 14.75
CA ASP A 56 0.49 0.74 16.05
C ASP A 56 2.02 0.60 16.17
N GLU A 57 2.60 -0.41 15.53
CA GLU A 57 4.04 -0.63 15.53
C GLU A 57 4.78 0.29 14.54
N LEU A 58 4.14 0.65 13.41
CA LEU A 58 4.78 1.46 12.37
C LEU A 58 5.25 2.82 12.90
N GLY A 59 4.55 3.41 13.87
CA GLY A 59 4.92 4.67 14.50
C GLY A 59 6.26 4.64 15.24
N THR A 60 6.75 3.47 15.61
CA THR A 60 8.05 3.31 16.31
C THR A 60 9.23 3.19 15.35
N LEU A 61 8.98 2.88 14.08
CA LEU A 61 10.03 2.65 13.10
C LEU A 61 10.71 3.95 12.71
N LYS A 62 12.05 3.89 12.62
CA LYS A 62 12.89 5.00 12.16
C LYS A 62 13.60 4.60 10.88
N ARG A 63 13.85 5.58 10.00
CA ARG A 63 14.57 5.36 8.73
C ARG A 63 14.00 4.18 7.95
N SER A 64 12.68 4.15 7.78
CA SER A 64 11.96 3.06 7.12
C SER A 64 11.12 3.56 5.97
N VAL A 65 11.05 2.75 4.91
CA VAL A 65 10.10 2.91 3.81
C VAL A 65 9.08 1.78 3.93
N ILE A 66 7.83 2.16 4.11
CA ILE A 66 6.75 1.23 4.42
C ILE A 66 5.83 1.10 3.21
N SER A 67 5.69 -0.12 2.68
CA SER A 67 4.70 -0.47 1.66
C SER A 67 3.48 -1.05 2.37
N THR A 68 2.35 -0.34 2.31
CA THR A 68 1.11 -0.80 2.95
C THR A 68 0.25 -1.64 2.02
N GLY A 69 -0.48 -2.60 2.57
CA GLY A 69 -1.63 -3.20 1.90
C GLY A 69 -2.65 -2.13 1.49
N GLY A 70 -3.40 -2.39 0.40
CA GLY A 70 -4.35 -1.40 -0.11
C GLY A 70 -5.53 -1.10 0.83
N GLY A 71 -5.83 -2.00 1.76
CA GLY A 71 -6.87 -1.82 2.76
C GLY A 71 -6.46 -0.92 3.92
N LEU A 72 -5.21 -1.01 4.33
CA LEU A 72 -4.69 -0.27 5.48
C LEU A 72 -4.84 1.25 5.30
N GLY A 73 -4.47 1.78 4.12
CA GLY A 73 -4.63 3.19 3.80
C GLY A 73 -6.08 3.62 3.46
N ALA A 74 -7.04 2.70 3.49
CA ALA A 74 -8.46 2.97 3.27
C ALA A 74 -9.27 3.05 4.58
N SER A 75 -8.60 3.19 5.71
CA SER A 75 -9.17 3.48 7.03
C SER A 75 -8.78 4.89 7.44
N ALA A 76 -9.76 5.72 7.79
CA ALA A 76 -9.49 7.10 8.25
C ALA A 76 -8.62 7.12 9.51
N GLU A 77 -8.86 6.21 10.43
CA GLU A 77 -8.11 6.06 11.67
C GLU A 77 -6.64 5.68 11.41
N ASN A 78 -6.42 4.63 10.61
CA ASN A 78 -5.07 4.21 10.24
C ASN A 78 -4.32 5.32 9.49
N LEU A 79 -4.99 6.01 8.57
CA LEU A 79 -4.39 7.11 7.81
C LEU A 79 -4.00 8.27 8.73
N ALA A 80 -4.87 8.66 9.66
CA ALA A 80 -4.58 9.70 10.63
C ALA A 80 -3.38 9.32 11.53
N SER A 81 -3.30 8.07 11.99
CA SER A 81 -2.15 7.57 12.74
C SER A 81 -0.85 7.63 11.94
N LEU A 82 -0.86 7.14 10.70
CA LEU A 82 0.33 7.14 9.83
C LEU A 82 0.86 8.57 9.56
N LYS A 83 -0.03 9.53 9.33
CA LYS A 83 0.33 10.93 9.05
C LYS A 83 0.99 11.65 10.22
N GLN A 84 0.86 11.14 11.45
CA GLN A 84 1.56 11.70 12.62
C GLN A 84 3.06 11.40 12.62
N HIS A 85 3.48 10.35 11.91
CA HIS A 85 4.83 9.79 12.01
C HIS A 85 5.56 9.69 10.67
N ALA A 86 4.87 9.82 9.55
CA ALA A 86 5.41 9.59 8.21
C ALA A 86 4.80 10.49 7.15
N LEU A 87 5.56 10.74 6.08
CA LEU A 87 5.02 11.26 4.83
C LEU A 87 4.22 10.14 4.13
N VAL A 88 2.93 10.33 4.00
CA VAL A 88 2.03 9.35 3.37
C VAL A 88 1.90 9.64 1.89
N VAL A 89 2.36 8.69 1.07
CA VAL A 89 2.33 8.78 -0.39
C VAL A 89 1.35 7.78 -0.97
N CYS A 90 0.39 8.25 -1.75
CA CYS A 90 -0.49 7.38 -2.52
C CYS A 90 0.02 7.25 -3.95
N LEU A 91 0.35 6.03 -4.35
CA LEU A 91 0.61 5.67 -5.75
C LEU A 91 -0.72 5.23 -6.37
N TRP A 92 -1.16 5.92 -7.42
CA TRP A 92 -2.42 5.59 -8.07
C TRP A 92 -2.27 5.30 -9.57
N ALA A 93 -3.21 4.59 -10.11
CA ALA A 93 -3.40 4.34 -11.53
C ALA A 93 -4.88 4.04 -11.80
N SER A 94 -5.32 4.21 -13.05
CA SER A 94 -6.69 3.88 -13.45
C SER A 94 -7.00 2.38 -13.31
N PRO A 95 -8.29 2.01 -13.19
CA PRO A 95 -8.70 0.61 -13.13
C PRO A 95 -8.17 -0.23 -14.28
N GLN A 96 -8.09 0.36 -15.49
CA GLN A 96 -7.60 -0.31 -16.69
C GLN A 96 -6.12 -0.69 -16.57
N ILE A 97 -5.30 0.24 -16.10
CA ILE A 97 -3.86 0.01 -15.90
C ILE A 97 -3.63 -0.98 -14.77
N ILE A 98 -4.37 -0.85 -13.67
CA ILE A 98 -4.30 -1.81 -12.56
C ILE A 98 -4.62 -3.22 -13.07
N TRP A 99 -5.73 -3.39 -13.80
CA TRP A 99 -6.08 -4.69 -14.37
C TRP A 99 -4.97 -5.25 -15.26
N LYS A 100 -4.43 -4.44 -16.18
CA LYS A 100 -3.33 -4.86 -17.05
C LYS A 100 -2.12 -5.39 -16.26
N ARG A 101 -1.81 -4.78 -15.11
CA ARG A 101 -0.68 -5.15 -14.26
C ARG A 101 -0.93 -6.37 -13.39
N VAL A 102 -2.18 -6.60 -12.96
CA VAL A 102 -2.50 -7.66 -11.99
C VAL A 102 -3.13 -8.91 -12.61
N ARG A 103 -3.57 -8.89 -13.85
CA ARG A 103 -4.29 -10.00 -14.50
C ARG A 103 -3.52 -11.32 -14.56
N THR A 104 -2.19 -11.27 -14.48
CA THR A 104 -1.32 -12.45 -14.48
C THR A 104 -0.93 -12.90 -13.06
N GLN A 105 -1.37 -12.17 -12.01
CA GLN A 105 -1.04 -12.49 -10.63
C GLN A 105 -2.14 -13.33 -10.00
N THR A 106 -1.82 -14.58 -9.65
CA THR A 106 -2.79 -15.56 -9.11
C THR A 106 -3.08 -15.39 -7.61
N HIS A 107 -2.28 -14.57 -6.90
CA HIS A 107 -2.33 -14.47 -5.42
C HIS A 107 -3.12 -13.24 -4.92
N ARG A 108 -4.34 -13.01 -5.45
CA ARG A 108 -5.15 -11.85 -5.04
C ARG A 108 -6.58 -12.27 -4.68
N PRO A 109 -6.87 -12.56 -3.38
CA PRO A 109 -8.19 -13.01 -2.93
C PRO A 109 -9.32 -12.08 -3.36
N LEU A 110 -9.09 -10.76 -3.26
CA LEU A 110 -10.09 -9.74 -3.57
C LEU A 110 -10.43 -9.61 -5.07
N LEU A 111 -9.71 -10.29 -5.95
CA LEU A 111 -9.95 -10.30 -7.41
C LEU A 111 -10.43 -11.64 -7.92
N GLN A 112 -10.73 -12.58 -7.03
CA GLN A 112 -11.35 -13.87 -7.40
C GLN A 112 -12.82 -13.63 -7.75
N GLY A 113 -13.29 -14.19 -8.87
CA GLY A 113 -14.67 -14.07 -9.34
C GLY A 113 -14.75 -13.80 -10.85
N ASP A 114 -15.97 -13.74 -11.35
CA ASP A 114 -16.28 -13.71 -12.78
C ASP A 114 -15.97 -12.35 -13.45
N ASP A 115 -15.94 -11.25 -12.68
CA ASP A 115 -15.61 -9.91 -13.22
C ASP A 115 -14.60 -9.13 -12.35
N PRO A 116 -13.29 -9.45 -12.44
CA PRO A 116 -12.24 -8.75 -11.70
C PRO A 116 -12.13 -7.27 -12.05
N LYS A 117 -12.51 -6.85 -13.26
CA LYS A 117 -12.44 -5.43 -13.67
C LYS A 117 -13.47 -4.58 -12.93
N THR A 118 -14.69 -5.05 -12.82
CA THR A 118 -15.71 -4.38 -12.03
C THR A 118 -15.31 -4.36 -10.57
N LYS A 119 -14.79 -5.46 -10.03
CA LYS A 119 -14.29 -5.50 -8.65
C LYS A 119 -13.18 -4.48 -8.37
N ILE A 120 -12.24 -4.29 -9.30
CA ILE A 120 -11.22 -3.23 -9.19
C ILE A 120 -11.85 -1.84 -9.13
N ARG A 121 -12.83 -1.55 -10.00
CA ARG A 121 -13.52 -0.25 -10.01
C ARG A 121 -14.25 0.02 -8.70
N GLU A 122 -15.02 -0.95 -8.21
CA GLU A 122 -15.73 -0.85 -6.94
C GLU A 122 -14.79 -0.61 -5.77
N LEU A 123 -13.72 -1.40 -5.65
CA LEU A 123 -12.72 -1.24 -4.59
C LEU A 123 -12.02 0.13 -4.64
N LEU A 124 -11.74 0.64 -5.84
CA LEU A 124 -11.15 1.97 -5.99
C LEU A 124 -12.15 3.06 -5.62
N ALA A 125 -13.39 2.98 -6.07
CA ALA A 125 -14.43 3.95 -5.75
C ALA A 125 -14.65 4.09 -4.23
N VAL A 126 -14.69 2.99 -3.51
CA VAL A 126 -14.83 2.99 -2.03
C VAL A 126 -13.59 3.55 -1.34
N ARG A 127 -12.39 3.33 -1.87
CA ARG A 127 -11.13 3.69 -1.21
C ARG A 127 -10.58 5.05 -1.63
N GLU A 128 -10.99 5.57 -2.78
CA GLU A 128 -10.50 6.83 -3.33
C GLU A 128 -10.63 8.03 -2.36
N PRO A 129 -11.74 8.21 -1.60
CA PRO A 129 -11.86 9.31 -0.66
C PRO A 129 -10.76 9.32 0.42
N PHE A 130 -10.29 8.13 0.83
CA PHE A 130 -9.19 8.00 1.78
C PHE A 130 -7.84 8.22 1.11
N TYR A 131 -7.62 7.63 -0.05
CA TYR A 131 -6.37 7.77 -0.80
C TYR A 131 -6.06 9.22 -1.18
N ARG A 132 -7.09 10.02 -1.47
CA ARG A 132 -6.95 11.47 -1.75
C ARG A 132 -6.48 12.29 -0.54
N GLN A 133 -6.53 11.74 0.67
CA GLN A 133 -6.06 12.41 1.89
C GLN A 133 -4.56 12.16 2.15
N ALA A 134 -3.87 11.40 1.32
CA ALA A 134 -2.42 11.26 1.39
C ALA A 134 -1.73 12.62 1.21
N ASP A 135 -0.54 12.79 1.77
CA ASP A 135 0.22 14.04 1.67
C ASP A 135 0.72 14.28 0.24
N VAL A 136 0.98 13.19 -0.50
CA VAL A 136 1.43 13.22 -1.90
C VAL A 136 0.66 12.18 -2.72
N LEU A 137 0.18 12.60 -3.90
CA LEU A 137 -0.46 11.73 -4.88
C LEU A 137 0.41 11.60 -6.12
N VAL A 138 0.81 10.37 -6.46
CA VAL A 138 1.68 10.12 -7.61
C VAL A 138 0.99 9.18 -8.61
N ASN A 139 0.77 9.68 -9.84
CA ASN A 139 0.31 8.85 -10.94
C ASN A 139 1.45 7.99 -11.47
N THR A 140 1.21 6.66 -11.55
CA THR A 140 2.20 5.67 -11.97
C THR A 140 1.95 5.09 -13.36
N GLU A 141 1.01 5.64 -14.14
CA GLU A 141 0.57 5.02 -15.40
C GLU A 141 1.64 5.06 -16.48
N VAL A 142 2.26 6.23 -16.64
CA VAL A 142 3.22 6.52 -17.71
C VAL A 142 4.67 6.67 -17.20
N ARG A 143 4.90 6.34 -15.94
CA ARG A 143 6.23 6.46 -15.31
C ARG A 143 6.78 5.08 -14.97
N SER A 144 8.08 4.92 -15.16
CA SER A 144 8.81 3.78 -14.63
C SER A 144 8.88 3.81 -13.10
N ALA A 145 9.11 2.67 -12.47
CA ALA A 145 9.28 2.60 -11.01
C ALA A 145 10.41 3.51 -10.51
N LYS A 146 11.47 3.69 -11.32
CA LYS A 146 12.60 4.58 -10.99
C LYS A 146 12.19 6.05 -10.99
N GLU A 147 11.44 6.50 -11.99
CA GLU A 147 10.93 7.88 -12.05
C GLU A 147 9.95 8.18 -10.92
N VAL A 148 9.07 7.21 -10.59
CA VAL A 148 8.18 7.33 -9.42
C VAL A 148 8.98 7.43 -8.13
N ALA A 149 10.00 6.59 -7.95
CA ALA A 149 10.86 6.63 -6.77
C ALA A 149 11.59 7.97 -6.64
N GLN A 150 12.15 8.51 -7.73
CA GLN A 150 12.79 9.82 -7.74
C GLN A 150 11.83 10.94 -7.33
N HIS A 151 10.59 10.92 -7.86
CA HIS A 151 9.57 11.90 -7.50
C HIS A 151 9.22 11.83 -6.01
N VAL A 152 8.98 10.64 -5.49
CA VAL A 152 8.67 10.44 -4.06
C VAL A 152 9.82 10.90 -3.16
N MET A 153 11.07 10.63 -3.53
CA MET A 153 12.22 11.09 -2.76
C MET A 153 12.35 12.61 -2.78
N HIS A 154 12.06 13.25 -3.89
CA HIS A 154 12.03 14.71 -3.97
C HIS A 154 11.00 15.30 -2.99
N GLU A 155 9.76 14.78 -2.99
CA GLU A 155 8.71 15.19 -2.06
C GLU A 155 9.11 14.94 -0.58
N PHE A 156 9.76 13.82 -0.31
CA PHE A 156 10.27 13.52 1.02
C PHE A 156 11.34 14.52 1.47
N GLN A 157 12.24 14.93 0.57
CA GLN A 157 13.26 15.95 0.88
C GLN A 157 12.62 17.30 1.19
N LEU A 158 11.61 17.71 0.41
CA LEU A 158 10.85 18.94 0.65
C LEU A 158 10.12 18.92 1.99
N ALA A 159 9.50 17.78 2.34
CA ALA A 159 8.78 17.62 3.61
C ALA A 159 9.71 17.71 4.84
N ARG A 160 10.98 17.30 4.71
CA ARG A 160 11.98 17.39 5.79
C ARG A 160 12.49 18.81 6.03
N GLN A 161 12.30 19.73 5.12
CA GLN A 161 12.76 21.11 5.22
C GLN A 161 11.72 22.04 5.85
N ARG A 162 10.50 21.54 6.06
CA ARG A 162 9.38 22.23 6.72
C ARG A 162 9.39 21.94 8.21
#